data_717669a59e37eeccc1524670cf2e6775
#
_entry.id   717669a59e37eeccc1524670cf2e6775
#
_cell.length_a   1.000
_cell.length_b   1.000
_cell.length_c   1.000
_cell.angle_alpha   90.00
_cell.angle_beta   90.00
_cell.angle_gamma   90.00
#
_symmetry.space_group_name_H-M   'P 1'
#
loop_
_entity.id
_entity.type
_entity.pdbx_description
1 polymer ?
#
loop_
_entity_poly.entity_id
_entity_poly.type
_entity_poly.pdbx_seq_one_letter_code
_entity_poly.pdbx_strand_id
1 'polypeptide(L)'
;PQLTTVVEATHRWGAKICCQISCGTGRNAFPNMYGEPPFSSSDTPSTFNPEMKCRPLSKEDIKKIMTEFANSAIIAKNAGFDAIEIHGHAGYLVDQFMSPVWNKRTDEYGGSAENRMRFATEIVQSIKQAVDLPVIFRIALDHLFAEGRTLDESMELIEILEKAGVDALDIDAGCYERIDYIFPTAYLGDACMDYVCKEARKHVNIPIMNAGNHTPESALRLIESKDADFVMFGRQFIADPDTVNKLMSDHEEDVRPCIRCNEECVGRIVGRLTKLSCACLL
;
A
#
# COMPACT_ATOMS: atom_id res chain seq x y z
N PRO A 1 6.60 -19.72 -13.48
CA PRO A 1 6.34 -20.97 -12.72
C PRO A 1 6.07 -20.70 -11.24
N GLN A 2 6.91 -19.93 -10.53
CA GLN A 2 6.74 -19.71 -9.08
C GLN A 2 5.44 -18.95 -8.75
N LEU A 3 5.12 -17.88 -9.46
CA LEU A 3 3.89 -17.14 -9.27
C LEU A 3 2.65 -18.01 -9.52
N THR A 4 2.64 -18.78 -10.58
CA THR A 4 1.54 -19.71 -10.91
C THR A 4 1.31 -20.73 -9.78
N THR A 5 2.37 -21.26 -9.18
CA THR A 5 2.25 -22.21 -8.05
C THR A 5 1.55 -21.57 -6.84
N VAL A 6 1.85 -20.31 -6.52
CA VAL A 6 1.19 -19.60 -5.41
C VAL A 6 -0.29 -19.34 -5.73
N VAL A 7 -0.59 -18.91 -6.95
CA VAL A 7 -1.96 -18.69 -7.42
C VAL A 7 -2.78 -19.97 -7.35
N GLU A 8 -2.27 -21.08 -7.90
CA GLU A 8 -2.94 -22.37 -7.87
C GLU A 8 -3.18 -22.89 -6.44
N ALA A 9 -2.20 -22.70 -5.55
CA ALA A 9 -2.34 -23.04 -4.14
C ALA A 9 -3.45 -22.25 -3.47
N THR A 10 -3.57 -20.95 -3.75
CA THR A 10 -4.64 -20.08 -3.22
C THR A 10 -6.01 -20.47 -3.78
N HIS A 11 -6.12 -20.62 -5.09
CA HIS A 11 -7.38 -20.97 -5.76
C HIS A 11 -7.91 -22.34 -5.35
N ARG A 12 -7.03 -23.30 -5.02
CA ARG A 12 -7.43 -24.63 -4.53
C ARG A 12 -8.35 -24.58 -3.32
N TRP A 13 -8.21 -23.52 -2.50
CA TRP A 13 -9.02 -23.31 -1.31
C TRP A 13 -10.17 -22.30 -1.54
N GLY A 14 -10.44 -21.93 -2.80
CA GLY A 14 -11.52 -21.03 -3.16
C GLY A 14 -11.26 -19.55 -2.91
N ALA A 15 -10.06 -19.19 -2.44
CA ALA A 15 -9.68 -17.79 -2.20
C ALA A 15 -9.22 -17.11 -3.51
N LYS A 16 -9.34 -15.79 -3.54
CA LYS A 16 -8.80 -14.93 -4.60
C LYS A 16 -7.43 -14.37 -4.21
N ILE A 17 -6.63 -14.02 -5.20
CA ILE A 17 -5.28 -13.50 -4.97
C ILE A 17 -5.00 -12.27 -5.83
N CYS A 18 -4.53 -11.20 -5.19
CA CYS A 18 -4.12 -9.97 -5.84
C CYS A 18 -2.59 -9.88 -5.94
N CYS A 19 -2.08 -9.35 -7.06
CA CYS A 19 -0.67 -9.06 -7.24
C CYS A 19 -0.39 -7.58 -6.97
N GLN A 20 0.30 -7.26 -5.87
CA GLN A 20 0.76 -5.90 -5.63
C GLN A 20 2.03 -5.61 -6.44
N ILE A 21 2.03 -4.53 -7.21
CA ILE A 21 3.14 -4.06 -8.04
C ILE A 21 3.66 -2.72 -7.52
N SER A 22 4.98 -2.56 -7.47
CA SER A 22 5.65 -1.34 -7.00
C SER A 22 6.81 -0.99 -7.93
N CYS A 23 7.06 0.31 -8.10
CA CYS A 23 8.28 0.84 -8.75
C CYS A 23 9.39 1.19 -7.74
N GLY A 24 9.31 0.64 -6.52
CA GLY A 24 10.32 0.79 -5.49
C GLY A 24 10.04 1.90 -4.49
N THR A 25 10.93 2.00 -3.52
CA THR A 25 10.76 2.83 -2.32
C THR A 25 11.14 4.30 -2.51
N GLY A 26 11.67 4.66 -3.70
CA GLY A 26 12.07 6.04 -3.98
C GLY A 26 13.12 6.54 -3.00
N ARG A 27 12.94 7.76 -2.44
CA ARG A 27 13.85 8.36 -1.44
C ARG A 27 14.09 7.48 -0.20
N ASN A 28 13.21 6.52 0.06
CA ASN A 28 13.32 5.55 1.14
C ASN A 28 14.15 4.31 0.77
N ALA A 29 14.79 4.30 -0.39
CA ALA A 29 15.78 3.27 -0.74
C ALA A 29 17.13 3.57 -0.09
N PHE A 30 17.86 2.52 0.25
CA PHE A 30 19.29 2.66 0.54
C PHE A 30 20.04 2.99 -0.76
N PRO A 31 21.13 3.78 -0.71
CA PRO A 31 22.05 3.90 -1.84
C PRO A 31 22.47 2.51 -2.32
N ASN A 32 22.56 2.34 -3.63
CA ASN A 32 23.02 1.06 -4.17
C ASN A 32 24.47 0.77 -3.79
N MET A 33 24.96 -0.43 -4.13
CA MET A 33 26.33 -0.85 -3.80
C MET A 33 27.43 0.02 -4.44
N TYR A 34 27.08 0.84 -5.44
CA TYR A 34 27.98 1.79 -6.10
C TYR A 34 27.90 3.21 -5.51
N GLY A 35 27.07 3.41 -4.46
CA GLY A 35 26.87 4.71 -3.83
C GLY A 35 26.01 5.69 -4.65
N GLU A 36 25.32 5.20 -5.68
CA GLU A 36 24.43 6.04 -6.46
C GLU A 36 23.17 6.44 -5.66
N PRO A 37 22.69 7.69 -5.83
CA PRO A 37 21.53 8.16 -5.12
C PRO A 37 20.26 7.39 -5.55
N PRO A 38 19.29 7.20 -4.62
CA PRO A 38 18.00 6.65 -4.98
C PRO A 38 17.21 7.61 -5.90
N PHE A 39 16.24 7.07 -6.63
CA PHE A 39 15.33 7.86 -7.44
C PHE A 39 14.23 8.50 -6.57
N SER A 40 13.70 9.64 -7.02
CA SER A 40 12.52 10.26 -6.43
C SER A 40 11.77 11.09 -7.49
N SER A 41 10.63 11.68 -7.10
CA SER A 41 9.95 12.69 -7.92
C SER A 41 10.81 13.92 -8.16
N SER A 42 11.63 14.31 -7.18
CA SER A 42 12.48 15.50 -7.18
C SER A 42 13.83 15.24 -6.47
N ASP A 43 14.71 16.22 -6.45
CA ASP A 43 16.02 16.18 -5.79
C ASP A 43 15.93 16.31 -4.24
N THR A 44 14.92 15.68 -3.65
CA THR A 44 14.70 15.64 -2.20
C THR A 44 15.80 14.85 -1.49
N PRO A 45 16.08 15.12 -0.19
CA PRO A 45 17.03 14.31 0.57
C PRO A 45 16.60 12.84 0.66
N SER A 46 17.58 11.93 0.58
CA SER A 46 17.37 10.51 0.87
C SER A 46 17.05 10.32 2.36
N THR A 47 16.10 9.43 2.67
CA THR A 47 15.71 9.17 4.05
C THR A 47 16.85 8.59 4.89
N PHE A 48 17.66 7.69 4.32
CA PHE A 48 18.74 7.01 5.04
C PHE A 48 20.11 7.69 4.94
N ASN A 49 20.21 8.71 4.07
CA ASN A 49 21.38 9.58 3.98
C ASN A 49 20.93 11.00 3.59
N PRO A 50 20.54 11.84 4.56
CA PRO A 50 19.99 13.18 4.29
C PRO A 50 20.95 14.13 3.55
N GLU A 51 22.25 13.90 3.60
CA GLU A 51 23.25 14.66 2.84
C GLU A 51 23.24 14.32 1.34
N MET A 52 22.66 13.17 0.97
CA MET A 52 22.54 12.73 -0.40
C MET A 52 21.19 13.15 -0.98
N LYS A 53 21.21 13.93 -2.05
CA LYS A 53 20.02 14.25 -2.82
C LYS A 53 19.65 13.09 -3.75
N CYS A 54 18.34 12.80 -3.80
CA CYS A 54 17.81 11.82 -4.74
C CYS A 54 17.97 12.31 -6.20
N ARG A 55 18.02 11.37 -7.12
CA ARG A 55 17.98 11.65 -8.56
C ARG A 55 16.49 11.77 -8.98
N PRO A 56 16.05 12.95 -9.47
CA PRO A 56 14.72 13.07 -10.04
C PRO A 56 14.55 12.14 -11.24
N LEU A 57 13.37 11.49 -11.37
CA LEU A 57 13.05 10.73 -12.57
C LEU A 57 12.97 11.66 -13.79
N SER A 58 13.63 11.29 -14.88
CA SER A 58 13.42 11.91 -16.18
C SER A 58 12.08 11.47 -16.80
N LYS A 59 11.63 12.16 -17.85
CA LYS A 59 10.42 11.74 -18.59
C LYS A 59 10.60 10.38 -19.26
N GLU A 60 11.81 10.05 -19.65
CA GLU A 60 12.19 8.74 -20.20
C GLU A 60 12.08 7.65 -19.13
N ASP A 61 12.57 7.92 -17.90
CA ASP A 61 12.42 7.00 -16.78
C ASP A 61 10.93 6.75 -16.47
N ILE A 62 10.11 7.81 -16.44
CA ILE A 62 8.66 7.73 -16.22
C ILE A 62 8.02 6.83 -17.29
N LYS A 63 8.32 7.08 -18.55
CA LYS A 63 7.78 6.31 -19.68
C LYS A 63 8.17 4.83 -19.61
N LYS A 64 9.41 4.55 -19.21
CA LYS A 64 9.88 3.18 -18.98
C LYS A 64 9.10 2.52 -17.85
N ILE A 65 8.88 3.21 -16.74
CA ILE A 65 8.10 2.70 -15.60
C ILE A 65 6.68 2.34 -16.04
N MET A 66 6.00 3.18 -16.85
CA MET A 66 4.67 2.85 -17.39
C MET A 66 4.67 1.53 -18.17
N THR A 67 5.68 1.36 -19.04
CA THR A 67 5.84 0.11 -19.81
C THR A 67 6.04 -1.09 -18.90
N GLU A 68 6.86 -0.96 -17.85
CA GLU A 68 7.14 -2.06 -16.92
C GLU A 68 5.94 -2.40 -16.02
N PHE A 69 5.09 -1.43 -15.67
CA PHE A 69 3.83 -1.72 -14.99
C PHE A 69 2.88 -2.54 -15.88
N ALA A 70 2.73 -2.16 -17.16
CA ALA A 70 1.94 -2.91 -18.13
C ALA A 70 2.48 -4.35 -18.30
N ASN A 71 3.79 -4.52 -18.47
CA ASN A 71 4.44 -5.83 -18.58
C ASN A 71 4.22 -6.68 -17.31
N SER A 72 4.37 -6.08 -16.14
CA SER A 72 4.16 -6.76 -14.85
C SER A 72 2.71 -7.22 -14.70
N ALA A 73 1.75 -6.40 -15.11
CA ALA A 73 0.33 -6.77 -15.11
C ALA A 73 0.03 -7.94 -16.06
N ILE A 74 0.63 -7.97 -17.25
CA ILE A 74 0.53 -9.11 -18.18
C ILE A 74 1.11 -10.39 -17.56
N ILE A 75 2.25 -10.30 -16.89
CA ILE A 75 2.87 -11.45 -16.20
C ILE A 75 1.94 -11.94 -15.09
N ALA A 76 1.37 -11.05 -14.28
CA ALA A 76 0.45 -11.41 -13.21
C ALA A 76 -0.82 -12.07 -13.76
N LYS A 77 -1.44 -11.51 -14.81
CA LYS A 77 -2.59 -12.11 -15.50
C LYS A 77 -2.28 -13.50 -16.02
N ASN A 78 -1.15 -13.67 -16.68
CA ASN A 78 -0.71 -14.98 -17.22
C ASN A 78 -0.39 -16.01 -16.12
N ALA A 79 -0.02 -15.55 -14.93
CA ALA A 79 0.15 -16.40 -13.75
C ALA A 79 -1.18 -16.77 -13.08
N GLY A 80 -2.29 -16.11 -13.43
CA GLY A 80 -3.64 -16.40 -12.95
C GLY A 80 -4.11 -15.54 -11.78
N PHE A 81 -3.44 -14.43 -11.47
CA PHE A 81 -3.92 -13.49 -10.44
C PHE A 81 -5.30 -12.91 -10.79
N ASP A 82 -6.13 -12.65 -9.77
CA ASP A 82 -7.49 -12.16 -9.92
C ASP A 82 -7.58 -10.62 -9.95
N ALA A 83 -6.57 -9.92 -9.45
CA ALA A 83 -6.50 -8.46 -9.44
C ALA A 83 -5.05 -7.97 -9.43
N ILE A 84 -4.85 -6.70 -9.78
CA ILE A 84 -3.59 -5.98 -9.65
C ILE A 84 -3.76 -4.89 -8.59
N GLU A 85 -2.78 -4.73 -7.70
CA GLU A 85 -2.72 -3.60 -6.77
C GLU A 85 -1.49 -2.75 -7.04
N ILE A 86 -1.69 -1.44 -7.12
CA ILE A 86 -0.60 -0.46 -7.27
C ILE A 86 -0.21 0.04 -5.89
N HIS A 87 1.07 -0.11 -5.54
CA HIS A 87 1.61 0.39 -4.28
C HIS A 87 1.90 1.90 -4.36
N GLY A 88 0.97 2.72 -3.87
CA GLY A 88 1.05 4.19 -3.85
C GLY A 88 1.00 4.79 -2.45
N HIS A 89 1.58 4.12 -1.42
CA HIS A 89 1.53 4.59 -0.04
C HIS A 89 2.90 4.61 0.65
N ALA A 90 2.92 4.93 1.94
CA ALA A 90 4.08 4.89 2.85
C ALA A 90 5.24 5.82 2.46
N GLY A 91 5.02 6.83 1.62
CA GLY A 91 6.09 7.67 1.12
C GLY A 91 7.00 6.98 0.09
N TYR A 92 6.51 5.92 -0.61
CA TYR A 92 7.24 5.27 -1.69
C TYR A 92 7.14 6.07 -3.00
N LEU A 93 7.80 5.62 -4.06
CA LEU A 93 8.02 6.45 -5.24
C LEU A 93 6.73 7.02 -5.85
N VAL A 94 5.64 6.24 -5.94
CA VAL A 94 4.35 6.74 -6.43
C VAL A 94 3.77 7.81 -5.48
N ASP A 95 3.80 7.57 -4.17
CA ASP A 95 3.34 8.53 -3.16
C ASP A 95 4.17 9.83 -3.17
N GLN A 96 5.48 9.72 -3.45
CA GLN A 96 6.35 10.89 -3.60
C GLN A 96 5.94 11.80 -4.76
N PHE A 97 5.36 11.26 -5.84
CA PHE A 97 4.79 12.08 -6.91
C PHE A 97 3.50 12.78 -6.49
N MET A 98 2.65 12.09 -5.73
CA MET A 98 1.34 12.62 -5.31
C MET A 98 1.44 13.70 -4.23
N SER A 99 2.51 13.70 -3.42
CA SER A 99 2.66 14.60 -2.28
C SER A 99 3.47 15.84 -2.60
N PRO A 100 2.97 17.07 -2.29
CA PRO A 100 3.71 18.31 -2.52
C PRO A 100 4.95 18.45 -1.63
N VAL A 101 5.08 17.68 -0.56
CA VAL A 101 6.26 17.72 0.31
C VAL A 101 7.50 17.16 -0.39
N TRP A 102 7.33 16.14 -1.22
CA TRP A 102 8.43 15.50 -1.96
C TRP A 102 8.45 15.86 -3.44
N ASN A 103 7.30 16.19 -4.04
CA ASN A 103 7.21 16.58 -5.44
C ASN A 103 7.39 18.10 -5.60
N LYS A 104 8.59 18.51 -5.98
CA LYS A 104 8.96 19.91 -6.27
C LYS A 104 9.11 20.17 -7.77
N ARG A 105 8.56 19.28 -8.62
CA ARG A 105 8.63 19.42 -10.08
C ARG A 105 7.84 20.63 -10.56
N THR A 106 8.32 21.21 -11.67
CA THR A 106 7.69 22.34 -12.36
C THR A 106 7.19 21.98 -13.76
N ASP A 107 7.34 20.69 -14.14
CA ASP A 107 6.78 20.14 -15.37
C ASP A 107 5.35 19.58 -15.15
N GLU A 108 4.82 18.89 -16.16
CA GLU A 108 3.47 18.31 -16.13
C GLU A 108 3.21 17.25 -15.05
N TYR A 109 4.25 16.83 -14.31
CA TYR A 109 4.15 15.88 -13.19
C TYR A 109 4.22 16.57 -11.83
N GLY A 110 4.18 17.92 -11.75
CA GLY A 110 4.29 18.67 -10.51
C GLY A 110 3.38 19.90 -10.45
N GLY A 111 3.33 20.54 -9.30
CA GLY A 111 2.49 21.72 -9.06
C GLY A 111 1.07 21.36 -8.61
N SER A 112 0.06 21.46 -9.47
CA SER A 112 -1.34 21.17 -9.11
C SER A 112 -1.57 19.71 -8.70
N ALA A 113 -2.66 19.41 -8.01
CA ALA A 113 -3.04 18.05 -7.64
C ALA A 113 -3.15 17.16 -8.89
N GLU A 114 -3.81 17.61 -9.94
CA GLU A 114 -3.92 16.90 -11.22
C GLU A 114 -2.56 16.52 -11.80
N ASN A 115 -1.61 17.45 -11.81
CA ASN A 115 -0.27 17.20 -12.32
C ASN A 115 0.51 16.23 -11.44
N ARG A 116 0.42 16.36 -10.10
CA ARG A 116 1.04 15.41 -9.18
C ARG A 116 0.45 14.00 -9.29
N MET A 117 -0.85 13.90 -9.60
CA MET A 117 -1.54 12.64 -9.80
C MET A 117 -1.26 12.01 -11.17
N ARG A 118 -0.74 12.76 -12.13
CA ARG A 118 -0.49 12.27 -13.50
C ARG A 118 0.33 10.98 -13.53
N PHE A 119 1.39 10.89 -12.75
CA PHE A 119 2.20 9.67 -12.66
C PHE A 119 1.37 8.46 -12.22
N ALA A 120 0.57 8.60 -11.17
CA ALA A 120 -0.30 7.54 -10.66
C ALA A 120 -1.39 7.15 -11.67
N THR A 121 -2.06 8.14 -12.27
CA THR A 121 -3.15 7.88 -13.25
C THR A 121 -2.64 7.27 -14.55
N GLU A 122 -1.47 7.64 -15.03
CA GLU A 122 -0.83 7.02 -16.20
C GLU A 122 -0.43 5.56 -15.91
N ILE A 123 0.02 5.23 -14.69
CA ILE A 123 0.22 3.83 -14.27
C ILE A 123 -1.09 3.05 -14.34
N VAL A 124 -2.17 3.57 -13.75
CA VAL A 124 -3.50 2.94 -13.80
C VAL A 124 -3.91 2.68 -15.25
N GLN A 125 -3.82 3.69 -16.11
CA GLN A 125 -4.21 3.60 -17.51
C GLN A 125 -3.35 2.58 -18.28
N SER A 126 -2.03 2.53 -18.03
CA SER A 126 -1.15 1.58 -18.71
C SER A 126 -1.48 0.12 -18.34
N ILE A 127 -1.85 -0.15 -17.09
CA ILE A 127 -2.32 -1.46 -16.66
C ILE A 127 -3.67 -1.80 -17.28
N LYS A 128 -4.65 -0.89 -17.22
CA LYS A 128 -6.01 -1.10 -17.76
C LYS A 128 -6.00 -1.32 -19.27
N GLN A 129 -5.06 -0.73 -20.00
CA GLN A 129 -4.86 -0.98 -21.43
C GLN A 129 -4.22 -2.35 -21.73
N ALA A 130 -3.39 -2.85 -20.81
CA ALA A 130 -2.66 -4.10 -21.00
C ALA A 130 -3.45 -5.34 -20.58
N VAL A 131 -4.31 -5.24 -19.55
CA VAL A 131 -5.07 -6.35 -18.99
C VAL A 131 -6.48 -5.95 -18.58
N ASP A 132 -7.40 -6.92 -18.55
CA ASP A 132 -8.81 -6.77 -18.14
C ASP A 132 -9.03 -7.18 -16.65
N LEU A 133 -8.00 -7.06 -15.81
CA LEU A 133 -8.11 -7.34 -14.38
C LEU A 133 -8.55 -6.09 -13.61
N PRO A 134 -9.27 -6.25 -12.49
CA PRO A 134 -9.50 -5.17 -11.54
C PRO A 134 -8.18 -4.55 -11.07
N VAL A 135 -8.16 -3.21 -10.96
CA VAL A 135 -7.02 -2.45 -10.47
C VAL A 135 -7.36 -1.82 -9.13
N ILE A 136 -6.67 -2.25 -8.09
CA ILE A 136 -6.72 -1.70 -6.75
C ILE A 136 -5.61 -0.67 -6.61
N PHE A 137 -5.86 0.43 -5.90
CA PHE A 137 -4.81 1.41 -5.62
C PHE A 137 -4.64 1.55 -4.11
N ARG A 138 -3.43 1.23 -3.62
CA ARG A 138 -3.09 1.42 -2.22
C ARG A 138 -2.53 2.81 -1.99
N ILE A 139 -3.16 3.58 -1.08
CA ILE A 139 -2.82 4.98 -0.80
C ILE A 139 -2.93 5.29 0.70
N ALA A 140 -1.91 5.97 1.27
CA ALA A 140 -2.04 6.60 2.57
C ALA A 140 -2.79 7.91 2.42
N LEU A 141 -3.92 8.06 3.11
CA LEU A 141 -4.76 9.26 3.01
C LEU A 141 -4.32 10.38 3.96
N ASP A 142 -3.55 10.05 4.98
CA ASP A 142 -3.02 11.02 5.94
C ASP A 142 -1.57 10.66 6.27
N HIS A 143 -0.65 11.56 6.01
CA HIS A 143 0.78 11.32 6.29
C HIS A 143 1.13 11.48 7.77
N LEU A 144 0.27 12.14 8.57
CA LEU A 144 0.38 12.32 10.01
C LEU A 144 1.64 13.06 10.49
N PHE A 145 2.20 13.95 9.67
CA PHE A 145 3.25 14.87 10.08
C PHE A 145 3.00 16.27 9.47
N ALA A 146 3.55 17.32 10.08
CA ALA A 146 3.13 18.71 9.88
C ALA A 146 3.18 19.19 8.41
N GLU A 147 4.19 18.79 7.65
CA GLU A 147 4.37 19.17 6.24
C GLU A 147 3.76 18.14 5.28
N GLY A 148 3.29 17.01 5.80
CA GLY A 148 2.77 15.90 5.01
C GLY A 148 1.40 16.20 4.42
N ARG A 149 0.98 15.37 3.47
CA ARG A 149 -0.36 15.43 2.91
C ARG A 149 -1.39 15.07 3.99
N THR A 150 -2.40 15.93 4.13
CA THR A 150 -3.49 15.75 5.09
C THR A 150 -4.60 14.88 4.51
N LEU A 151 -5.50 14.42 5.39
CA LEU A 151 -6.70 13.68 4.99
C LEU A 151 -7.54 14.50 3.99
N ASP A 152 -7.80 15.77 4.28
CA ASP A 152 -8.61 16.65 3.42
C ASP A 152 -8.00 16.80 2.02
N GLU A 153 -6.68 17.01 1.94
CA GLU A 153 -5.97 17.09 0.65
C GLU A 153 -6.02 15.80 -0.14
N SER A 154 -6.16 14.65 0.53
CA SER A 154 -6.22 13.34 -0.11
C SER A 154 -7.58 13.03 -0.73
N MET A 155 -8.64 13.73 -0.38
CA MET A 155 -9.97 13.49 -0.93
C MET A 155 -10.03 13.78 -2.43
N GLU A 156 -9.46 14.90 -2.87
CA GLU A 156 -9.32 15.18 -4.30
C GLU A 156 -8.53 14.09 -5.05
N LEU A 157 -7.50 13.53 -4.40
CA LEU A 157 -6.66 12.51 -5.05
C LEU A 157 -7.40 11.19 -5.28
N ILE A 158 -8.23 10.75 -4.33
CA ILE A 158 -9.02 9.52 -4.51
C ILE A 158 -10.13 9.68 -5.54
N GLU A 159 -10.73 10.87 -5.67
CA GLU A 159 -11.67 11.19 -6.75
C GLU A 159 -10.98 11.14 -8.14
N ILE A 160 -9.75 11.63 -8.24
CA ILE A 160 -8.94 11.54 -9.47
C ILE A 160 -8.63 10.06 -9.80
N LEU A 161 -8.31 9.24 -8.79
CA LEU A 161 -8.05 7.80 -8.99
C LEU A 161 -9.31 7.05 -9.47
N GLU A 162 -10.48 7.30 -8.86
CA GLU A 162 -11.75 6.71 -9.32
C GLU A 162 -12.04 7.10 -10.77
N LYS A 163 -11.91 8.39 -11.12
CA LYS A 163 -12.07 8.87 -12.50
C LYS A 163 -11.05 8.27 -13.48
N ALA A 164 -9.86 7.93 -13.03
CA ALA A 164 -8.83 7.27 -13.84
C ALA A 164 -9.12 5.78 -14.09
N GLY A 165 -10.12 5.20 -13.42
CA GLY A 165 -10.56 3.82 -13.61
C GLY A 165 -10.02 2.83 -12.59
N VAL A 166 -9.61 3.28 -11.40
CA VAL A 166 -9.35 2.41 -10.24
C VAL A 166 -10.64 1.72 -9.83
N ASP A 167 -10.61 0.41 -9.62
CA ASP A 167 -11.79 -0.40 -9.30
C ASP A 167 -12.01 -0.53 -7.77
N ALA A 168 -10.97 -0.34 -6.95
CA ALA A 168 -11.07 -0.32 -5.49
C ALA A 168 -9.89 0.44 -4.87
N LEU A 169 -10.08 0.98 -3.67
CA LEU A 169 -9.03 1.62 -2.88
C LEU A 169 -8.64 0.76 -1.68
N ASP A 170 -7.34 0.54 -1.47
CA ASP A 170 -6.76 0.09 -0.21
C ASP A 170 -6.20 1.31 0.51
N ILE A 171 -6.85 1.73 1.60
CA ILE A 171 -6.55 2.98 2.28
C ILE A 171 -6.05 2.76 3.71
N ASP A 172 -5.02 3.52 4.04
CA ASP A 172 -4.43 3.58 5.38
C ASP A 172 -3.92 5.00 5.71
N ALA A 173 -3.08 5.14 6.71
CA ALA A 173 -2.43 6.37 7.10
C ALA A 173 -0.96 6.13 7.47
N GLY A 174 -0.17 7.20 7.46
CA GLY A 174 1.24 7.16 7.82
C GLY A 174 2.18 7.01 6.63
N CYS A 175 3.43 7.36 6.87
CA CYS A 175 4.54 7.23 5.95
C CYS A 175 5.83 6.98 6.74
N TYR A 176 7.00 7.02 6.12
CA TYR A 176 8.27 6.75 6.82
C TYR A 176 8.57 7.74 7.96
N GLU A 177 8.09 8.98 7.88
CA GLU A 177 8.14 9.97 8.96
C GLU A 177 7.25 9.59 10.17
N ARG A 178 6.27 8.72 9.95
CA ARG A 178 5.35 8.17 10.93
C ARG A 178 5.27 6.65 10.81
N ILE A 179 6.43 6.01 10.92
CA ILE A 179 6.58 4.54 10.80
C ILE A 179 5.77 3.77 11.85
N ASP A 180 5.46 4.43 12.97
CA ASP A 180 4.57 3.92 14.00
C ASP A 180 3.15 3.65 13.50
N TYR A 181 2.71 4.32 12.43
CA TYR A 181 1.43 4.06 11.76
C TYR A 181 1.55 3.05 10.61
N ILE A 182 2.70 2.96 9.94
CA ILE A 182 2.92 1.88 8.94
C ILE A 182 2.86 0.50 9.59
N PHE A 183 3.42 0.39 10.80
CA PHE A 183 3.41 -0.83 11.60
C PHE A 183 2.83 -0.54 12.99
N PRO A 184 1.52 -0.27 13.09
CA PRO A 184 0.92 0.23 14.32
C PRO A 184 1.06 -0.78 15.46
N THR A 185 1.60 -0.32 16.58
CA THR A 185 1.74 -1.11 17.80
C THR A 185 0.47 -1.08 18.65
N ALA A 186 0.44 -1.86 19.74
CA ALA A 186 -0.74 -1.97 20.60
C ALA A 186 -1.17 -0.63 21.24
N TYR A 187 -0.23 0.30 21.49
CA TYR A 187 -0.56 1.58 22.10
C TYR A 187 -1.41 2.51 21.22
N LEU A 188 -1.42 2.32 19.89
CA LEU A 188 -2.29 3.06 18.98
C LEU A 188 -3.74 2.58 19.03
N GLY A 189 -4.01 1.47 19.73
CA GLY A 189 -5.36 0.92 19.85
C GLY A 189 -5.82 0.09 18.65
N ASP A 190 -7.07 -0.36 18.74
CA ASP A 190 -7.76 -1.11 17.69
C ASP A 190 -8.20 -0.18 16.58
N ALA A 191 -8.21 -0.67 15.34
CA ALA A 191 -8.71 0.04 14.16
C ALA A 191 -8.19 1.49 14.05
N CYS A 192 -6.92 1.71 14.42
CA CYS A 192 -6.35 3.06 14.60
C CYS A 192 -6.33 3.94 13.33
N MET A 193 -6.68 3.37 12.17
CA MET A 193 -6.74 4.07 10.88
C MET A 193 -8.13 3.97 10.22
N ASP A 194 -9.19 3.54 10.93
CA ASP A 194 -10.54 3.42 10.37
C ASP A 194 -11.18 4.78 10.05
N TYR A 195 -10.75 5.86 10.71
CA TYR A 195 -11.24 7.22 10.49
C TYR A 195 -11.11 7.68 9.05
N VAL A 196 -10.08 7.20 8.30
CA VAL A 196 -9.89 7.56 6.90
C VAL A 196 -11.01 7.00 6.01
N CYS A 197 -11.61 5.85 6.38
CA CYS A 197 -12.68 5.22 5.61
C CYS A 197 -13.94 6.07 5.60
N LYS A 198 -14.33 6.57 6.77
CA LYS A 198 -15.52 7.41 6.95
C LYS A 198 -15.47 8.68 6.09
N GLU A 199 -14.28 9.26 5.95
CA GLU A 199 -14.11 10.44 5.10
C GLU A 199 -14.09 10.05 3.62
N ALA A 200 -13.27 9.06 3.25
CA ALA A 200 -13.16 8.58 1.87
C ALA A 200 -14.51 8.15 1.26
N ARG A 201 -15.37 7.50 2.06
CA ARG A 201 -16.70 7.05 1.62
C ARG A 201 -17.61 8.18 1.14
N LYS A 202 -17.38 9.42 1.57
CA LYS A 202 -18.16 10.58 1.11
C LYS A 202 -17.74 11.04 -0.31
N HIS A 203 -16.57 10.63 -0.77
CA HIS A 203 -15.92 11.13 -1.98
C HIS A 203 -15.88 10.10 -3.12
N VAL A 204 -15.93 8.79 -2.82
CA VAL A 204 -15.86 7.73 -3.81
C VAL A 204 -16.97 6.69 -3.64
N ASN A 205 -17.35 6.06 -4.77
CA ASN A 205 -18.36 5.00 -4.81
C ASN A 205 -17.76 3.60 -5.00
N ILE A 206 -16.48 3.50 -5.35
CA ILE A 206 -15.78 2.23 -5.50
C ILE A 206 -15.51 1.58 -4.14
N PRO A 207 -15.31 0.26 -4.10
CA PRO A 207 -15.00 -0.47 -2.87
C PRO A 207 -13.78 0.09 -2.13
N ILE A 208 -13.87 0.11 -0.80
CA ILE A 208 -12.82 0.56 0.12
C ILE A 208 -12.36 -0.63 0.95
N MET A 209 -11.05 -0.81 1.03
CA MET A 209 -10.36 -1.73 1.93
C MET A 209 -9.59 -0.93 2.97
N ASN A 210 -9.51 -1.41 4.22
CA ASN A 210 -8.75 -0.74 5.27
C ASN A 210 -7.90 -1.72 6.08
N ALA A 211 -6.69 -1.28 6.41
CA ALA A 211 -5.79 -1.95 7.34
C ALA A 211 -5.49 -1.04 8.54
N GLY A 212 -5.17 -1.63 9.69
CA GLY A 212 -4.75 -0.84 10.84
C GLY A 212 -5.17 -1.39 12.19
N ASN A 213 -4.49 -2.44 12.66
CA ASN A 213 -4.76 -3.03 13.97
C ASN A 213 -6.20 -3.54 14.19
N HIS A 214 -6.87 -4.00 13.15
CA HIS A 214 -8.22 -4.55 13.30
C HIS A 214 -8.22 -5.83 14.15
N THR A 215 -9.23 -5.93 15.00
CA THR A 215 -9.73 -7.19 15.58
C THR A 215 -10.93 -7.65 14.77
N PRO A 216 -11.41 -8.92 14.95
CA PRO A 216 -12.64 -9.35 14.31
C PRO A 216 -13.83 -8.43 14.59
N GLU A 217 -13.98 -7.96 15.83
CA GLU A 217 -15.06 -7.08 16.26
C GLU A 217 -14.94 -5.68 15.63
N SER A 218 -13.75 -5.12 15.56
CA SER A 218 -13.55 -3.81 14.91
C SER A 218 -13.76 -3.89 13.39
N ALA A 219 -13.38 -5.01 12.79
CA ALA A 219 -13.62 -5.29 11.38
C ALA A 219 -15.12 -5.37 11.08
N LEU A 220 -15.88 -6.11 11.91
CA LEU A 220 -17.33 -6.22 11.77
C LEU A 220 -18.00 -4.84 11.87
N ARG A 221 -17.66 -4.05 12.89
CA ARG A 221 -18.18 -2.67 13.04
C ARG A 221 -17.94 -1.80 11.81
N LEU A 222 -16.72 -1.87 11.22
CA LEU A 222 -16.36 -1.08 10.05
C LEU A 222 -17.17 -1.49 8.81
N ILE A 223 -17.42 -2.79 8.62
CA ILE A 223 -18.26 -3.30 7.54
C ILE A 223 -19.75 -2.94 7.76
N GLU A 224 -20.27 -3.09 8.97
CA GLU A 224 -21.66 -2.79 9.31
C GLU A 224 -21.97 -1.29 9.18
N SER A 225 -21.01 -0.40 9.48
CA SER A 225 -21.16 1.04 9.26
C SER A 225 -21.16 1.42 7.78
N LYS A 226 -20.73 0.52 6.89
CA LYS A 226 -20.54 0.72 5.44
C LYS A 226 -19.46 1.75 5.09
N ASP A 227 -18.58 2.04 6.01
CA ASP A 227 -17.44 2.93 5.77
C ASP A 227 -16.33 2.21 4.97
N ALA A 228 -16.24 0.87 5.09
CA ALA A 228 -15.42 0.03 4.23
C ALA A 228 -16.18 -1.21 3.74
N ASP A 229 -15.70 -1.82 2.66
CA ASP A 229 -16.24 -3.05 2.06
C ASP A 229 -15.38 -4.27 2.41
N PHE A 230 -14.09 -4.04 2.73
CA PHE A 230 -13.14 -5.07 3.11
C PHE A 230 -12.27 -4.59 4.27
N VAL A 231 -11.84 -5.53 5.11
CA VAL A 231 -10.87 -5.29 6.19
C VAL A 231 -9.69 -6.23 6.02
N MET A 232 -8.49 -5.68 6.20
CA MET A 232 -7.24 -6.38 5.93
C MET A 232 -6.53 -6.75 7.24
N PHE A 233 -6.13 -8.01 7.34
CA PHE A 233 -5.35 -8.55 8.43
C PHE A 233 -3.97 -8.99 7.92
N GLY A 234 -2.89 -8.44 8.46
CA GLY A 234 -1.54 -8.84 8.11
C GLY A 234 -0.90 -9.68 9.23
N ARG A 235 -0.46 -9.01 10.30
CA ARG A 235 0.26 -9.64 11.42
C ARG A 235 -0.56 -10.68 12.16
N GLN A 236 -1.90 -10.58 12.14
CA GLN A 236 -2.79 -11.60 12.70
C GLN A 236 -2.57 -12.96 12.03
N PHE A 237 -2.42 -13.00 10.70
CA PHE A 237 -2.16 -14.25 9.98
C PHE A 237 -0.74 -14.78 10.18
N ILE A 238 0.21 -13.94 10.64
CA ILE A 238 1.53 -14.43 11.07
C ILE A 238 1.42 -15.05 12.48
N ALA A 239 0.58 -14.49 13.35
CA ALA A 239 0.33 -15.04 14.68
C ALA A 239 -0.50 -16.33 14.60
N ASP A 240 -1.54 -16.34 13.79
CA ASP A 240 -2.44 -17.48 13.60
C ASP A 240 -2.96 -17.54 12.16
N PRO A 241 -2.34 -18.33 11.28
CA PRO A 241 -2.77 -18.46 9.89
C PRO A 241 -4.17 -19.08 9.73
N ASP A 242 -4.68 -19.76 10.75
CA ASP A 242 -6.00 -20.41 10.73
C ASP A 242 -7.14 -19.56 11.30
N THR A 243 -6.88 -18.28 11.56
CA THR A 243 -7.81 -17.33 12.17
C THR A 243 -9.20 -17.37 11.50
N VAL A 244 -9.27 -17.28 10.18
CA VAL A 244 -10.56 -17.22 9.45
C VAL A 244 -11.35 -18.53 9.62
N ASN A 245 -10.69 -19.68 9.49
CA ASN A 245 -11.36 -20.97 9.67
C ASN A 245 -11.92 -21.14 11.08
N LYS A 246 -11.18 -20.70 12.09
CA LYS A 246 -11.63 -20.73 13.49
C LYS A 246 -12.86 -19.84 13.71
N LEU A 247 -12.82 -18.61 13.20
CA LEU A 247 -13.96 -17.69 13.26
C LEU A 247 -15.20 -18.24 12.52
N MET A 248 -15.00 -18.87 11.36
CA MET A 248 -16.10 -19.45 10.56
C MET A 248 -16.71 -20.73 11.17
N SER A 249 -16.02 -21.37 12.08
CA SER A 249 -16.47 -22.60 12.76
C SER A 249 -16.87 -22.40 14.22
N ASP A 250 -17.09 -21.16 14.64
CA ASP A 250 -17.46 -20.78 16.02
C ASP A 250 -16.43 -21.24 17.08
N HIS A 251 -15.12 -21.20 16.71
CA HIS A 251 -13.99 -21.50 17.60
C HIS A 251 -13.12 -20.24 17.81
N GLU A 252 -13.78 -19.15 18.15
CA GLU A 252 -13.13 -17.85 18.33
C GLU A 252 -12.13 -17.85 19.51
N GLU A 253 -12.43 -18.61 20.56
CA GLU A 253 -11.58 -18.81 21.76
C GLU A 253 -10.24 -19.48 21.44
N ASP A 254 -10.15 -20.21 20.33
CA ASP A 254 -8.92 -20.88 19.86
C ASP A 254 -8.03 -19.97 19.01
N VAL A 255 -8.50 -18.76 18.66
CA VAL A 255 -7.70 -17.80 17.89
C VAL A 255 -6.57 -17.26 18.73
N ARG A 256 -5.31 -17.43 18.26
CA ARG A 256 -4.15 -16.80 18.87
C ARG A 256 -4.06 -15.34 18.41
N PRO A 257 -4.35 -14.35 19.27
CA PRO A 257 -4.34 -12.95 18.86
C PRO A 257 -2.93 -12.42 18.63
N CYS A 258 -2.76 -11.57 17.62
CA CYS A 258 -1.56 -10.76 17.46
C CYS A 258 -1.52 -9.68 18.55
N ILE A 259 -0.50 -9.68 19.40
CA ILE A 259 -0.31 -8.70 20.47
C ILE A 259 0.28 -7.37 19.97
N ARG A 260 0.55 -7.22 18.68
CA ARG A 260 1.04 -6.00 18.02
C ARG A 260 2.37 -5.47 18.57
N CYS A 261 3.24 -6.37 19.03
CA CYS A 261 4.56 -6.04 19.59
C CYS A 261 5.60 -5.64 18.53
N ASN A 262 5.40 -6.04 17.28
CA ASN A 262 6.34 -5.84 16.15
C ASN A 262 7.72 -6.53 16.29
N GLU A 263 7.99 -7.34 17.31
CA GLU A 263 9.32 -7.89 17.59
C GLU A 263 9.80 -8.87 16.52
N GLU A 264 9.14 -10.03 16.38
CA GLU A 264 9.59 -11.12 15.52
C GLU A 264 9.12 -11.00 14.06
N CYS A 265 8.16 -10.14 13.77
CA CYS A 265 7.73 -9.84 12.41
C CYS A 265 8.47 -8.61 11.85
N VAL A 266 8.09 -7.40 12.29
CA VAL A 266 8.70 -6.15 11.79
C VAL A 266 10.17 -6.05 12.17
N GLY A 267 10.54 -6.41 13.41
CA GLY A 267 11.92 -6.39 13.86
C GLY A 267 12.84 -7.27 13.02
N ARG A 268 12.36 -8.42 12.54
CA ARG A 268 13.13 -9.27 11.62
C ARG A 268 13.27 -8.67 10.24
N ILE A 269 12.23 -8.00 9.71
CA ILE A 269 12.32 -7.28 8.43
C ILE A 269 13.37 -6.18 8.52
N VAL A 270 13.31 -5.35 9.56
CA VAL A 270 14.28 -4.27 9.78
C VAL A 270 15.68 -4.80 10.06
N GLY A 271 15.80 -5.90 10.82
CA GLY A 271 17.05 -6.59 11.10
C GLY A 271 17.61 -7.42 9.94
N ARG A 272 16.95 -7.42 8.76
CA ARG A 272 17.33 -8.19 7.57
C ARG A 272 17.45 -9.70 7.79
N LEU A 273 16.62 -10.25 8.67
CA LEU A 273 16.56 -11.69 8.92
C LEU A 273 15.64 -12.38 7.90
N THR A 274 16.01 -13.59 7.51
CA THR A 274 15.39 -14.29 6.37
C THR A 274 14.08 -15.01 6.69
N LYS A 275 13.66 -15.05 7.95
CA LYS A 275 12.45 -15.76 8.38
C LYS A 275 11.54 -14.82 9.19
N LEU A 276 10.32 -14.62 8.74
CA LEU A 276 9.27 -14.03 9.56
C LEU A 276 8.81 -15.03 10.61
N SER A 277 8.54 -14.54 11.81
CA SER A 277 7.99 -15.31 12.92
C SER A 277 7.05 -14.42 13.73
N CYS A 278 6.39 -14.99 14.71
CA CYS A 278 5.61 -14.24 15.70
C CYS A 278 6.12 -14.53 17.10
N ALA A 279 6.28 -13.50 17.93
CA ALA A 279 6.65 -13.67 19.33
C ALA A 279 5.61 -14.52 20.10
N CYS A 280 4.35 -14.53 19.66
CA CYS A 280 3.31 -15.38 20.25
C CYS A 280 3.48 -16.89 19.94
N LEU A 281 4.43 -17.26 19.05
CA LEU A 281 4.72 -18.65 18.69
C LEU A 281 5.88 -19.23 19.49
N LEU A 282 6.56 -18.41 20.28
CA LEU A 282 7.67 -18.81 21.16
C LEU A 282 7.15 -19.14 22.55
#